data_c75f45530317eabc3f7ed5597cfd617b
#
_entry.id   c75f45530317eabc3f7ed5597cfd617b
#
_cell.length_a   1.000
_cell.length_b   1.000
_cell.length_c   1.000
_cell.angle_alpha   90.00
_cell.angle_beta   90.00
_cell.angle_gamma   90.00
#
_symmetry.space_group_name_H-M   'P 1'
#
loop_
_entity.id
_entity.type
_entity.pdbx_description
1 polymer ?
#
loop_
_entity_poly.entity_id
_entity_poly.type
_entity_poly.pdbx_seq_one_letter_code
_entity_poly.pdbx_strand_id
1 'polypeptide(L)'
;MPLLFRVAIIVGIVLVLGCESHYKPENHTVLIQQMKFQPAVVTVEPGDSITWINKDIVTHNIVAVPDSAWRSSVLPNGASWTLVPKKSSDYYCSIHVVMKGKIEVK
;
A
#
# COMPACT_ATOMS: atom_id res chain seq x y z
N MET A 1 -38.58 -47.88 -20.98
CA MET A 1 -38.22 -47.53 -20.88
C MET A 1 -37.41 -46.84 -20.37
N PRO A 2 -37.01 -46.76 -20.21
CA PRO A 2 -36.24 -46.20 -19.73
C PRO A 2 -35.84 -45.09 -19.77
N LEU A 3 -35.76 -44.70 -19.78
CA LEU A 3 -35.38 -43.69 -19.90
C LEU A 3 -35.26 -42.81 -19.09
N LEU A 4 -35.35 -42.67 -18.86
CA LEU A 4 -35.45 -41.89 -18.18
C LEU A 4 -34.47 -41.46 -17.54
N PHE A 5 -33.87 -41.43 -17.34
CA PHE A 5 -33.03 -41.15 -16.67
C PHE A 5 -32.26 -40.22 -16.95
N ARG A 6 -32.15 -40.09 -17.27
CA ARG A 6 -31.50 -39.41 -17.64
C ARG A 6 -31.46 -38.29 -17.06
N VAL A 7 -31.63 -37.94 -16.98
CA VAL A 7 -31.70 -36.87 -16.61
C VAL A 7 -31.06 -36.34 -15.58
N ALA A 8 -30.97 -36.38 -15.20
CA ALA A 8 -30.44 -35.90 -14.16
C ALA A 8 -29.34 -35.31 -14.17
N ILE A 9 -28.99 -35.18 -14.13
CA ILE A 9 -27.87 -34.72 -14.12
C ILE A 9 -27.55 -33.52 -14.08
N ILE A 10 -27.44 -33.05 -14.10
CA ILE A 10 -27.10 -31.99 -14.12
C ILE A 10 -26.69 -31.24 -13.30
N VAL A 11 -26.66 -30.91 -13.17
CA VAL A 11 -26.37 -30.17 -12.45
C VAL A 11 -25.48 -29.63 -11.81
N GLY A 12 -25.15 -29.72 -11.45
CA GLY A 12 -24.24 -29.30 -10.71
C GLY A 12 -23.56 -28.20 -10.90
N ILE A 13 -23.73 -27.58 -10.97
CA ILE A 13 -23.07 -26.59 -11.27
C ILE A 13 -22.75 -25.71 -10.44
N VAL A 14 -22.35 -25.52 -10.11
CA VAL A 14 -21.86 -24.75 -9.43
C VAL A 14 -21.45 -23.61 -9.36
N LEU A 15 -21.43 -23.15 -9.12
CA LEU A 15 -21.14 -22.05 -8.99
C LEU A 15 -20.40 -21.59 -8.06
N VAL A 16 -19.81 -21.51 -7.94
CA VAL A 16 -19.01 -21.14 -7.08
C VAL A 16 -18.64 -19.91 -7.20
N LEU A 17 -18.87 -19.33 -7.55
CA LEU A 17 -18.46 -18.20 -7.67
C LEU A 17 -18.49 -17.34 -6.64
N GLY A 18 -18.68 -16.62 -6.53
CA GLY A 18 -18.73 -15.75 -5.56
C GLY A 18 -17.73 -15.64 -4.60
N CYS A 19 -16.92 -16.31 -4.46
CA CYS A 19 -16.01 -16.19 -3.49
C CYS A 19 -14.94 -15.31 -3.83
N GLU A 20 -14.98 -14.66 -4.87
CA GLU A 20 -13.91 -13.93 -5.19
C GLU A 20 -13.89 -12.66 -4.51
N SER A 21 -12.86 -12.31 -3.83
CA SER A 21 -12.82 -11.12 -3.16
C SER A 21 -12.22 -10.15 -4.09
N HIS A 22 -12.89 -9.23 -4.52
CA HIS A 22 -12.35 -8.30 -5.46
C HIS A 22 -11.84 -7.07 -4.74
N TYR A 23 -10.81 -7.22 -3.95
CA TYR A 23 -10.24 -6.07 -3.27
C TYR A 23 -9.68 -5.11 -4.31
N LYS A 24 -10.06 -3.86 -4.18
CA LYS A 24 -9.60 -2.87 -5.10
C LYS A 24 -8.55 -2.03 -4.39
N PRO A 25 -7.30 -2.08 -4.81
CA PRO A 25 -6.25 -1.34 -4.12
C PRO A 25 -6.53 0.15 -4.03
N GLU A 26 -6.14 0.74 -2.91
CA GLU A 26 -6.31 2.16 -2.65
C GLU A 26 -4.97 2.85 -2.57
N ASN A 27 -4.97 4.14 -2.81
CA ASN A 27 -3.79 4.96 -2.63
C ASN A 27 -3.96 5.81 -1.38
N HIS A 28 -2.95 5.78 -0.52
CA HIS A 28 -2.94 6.55 0.71
C HIS A 28 -1.92 7.67 0.55
N THR A 29 -2.21 8.83 1.11
CA THR A 29 -1.34 9.99 0.99
C THR A 29 -0.72 10.34 2.32
N VAL A 30 0.58 10.57 2.32
CA VAL A 30 1.31 11.08 3.47
C VAL A 30 1.87 12.44 3.06
N LEU A 31 1.53 13.47 3.80
CA LEU A 31 2.08 14.79 3.54
C LEU A 31 3.35 14.98 4.35
N ILE A 32 4.34 15.57 3.75
CA ILE A 32 5.57 15.94 4.44
C ILE A 32 5.50 17.44 4.60
N GLN A 33 5.24 17.89 5.82
CA GLN A 33 5.17 19.31 6.09
C GLN A 33 5.45 19.56 7.55
N GLN A 34 6.00 20.74 7.85
CA GLN A 34 6.41 21.09 9.19
C GLN A 34 7.42 20.09 9.73
N MET A 35 8.28 19.57 8.85
CA MET A 35 9.31 18.62 9.21
C MET A 35 8.74 17.35 9.82
N LYS A 36 7.57 16.92 9.35
CA LYS A 36 6.90 15.72 9.85
C LYS A 36 6.26 14.96 8.72
N PHE A 37 6.11 13.66 8.90
CA PHE A 37 5.27 12.81 8.05
C PHE A 37 3.87 12.81 8.65
N GLN A 38 2.87 13.15 7.86
CA GLN A 38 1.49 13.29 8.35
C GLN A 38 0.54 12.51 7.45
N PRO A 39 -0.03 11.41 7.93
CA PRO A 39 0.07 10.90 9.29
C PRO A 39 1.40 10.19 9.51
N ALA A 40 1.79 10.07 10.77
CA ALA A 40 3.04 9.42 11.10
C ALA A 40 2.95 7.90 10.93
N VAL A 41 1.77 7.34 11.10
CA VAL A 41 1.52 5.91 10.91
C VAL A 41 0.46 5.76 9.86
N VAL A 42 0.71 4.94 8.84
CA VAL A 42 -0.28 4.67 7.83
C VAL A 42 -0.47 3.16 7.75
N THR A 43 -1.73 2.73 7.82
CA THR A 43 -2.09 1.32 7.76
C THR A 43 -2.71 1.03 6.41
N VAL A 44 -2.23 0.02 5.74
CA VAL A 44 -2.66 -0.29 4.38
C VAL A 44 -2.95 -1.77 4.23
N GLU A 45 -3.75 -2.12 3.23
CA GLU A 45 -3.97 -3.49 2.83
C GLU A 45 -2.88 -3.90 1.84
N PRO A 46 -2.59 -5.19 1.73
CA PRO A 46 -1.64 -5.65 0.70
C PRO A 46 -2.12 -5.19 -0.68
N GLY A 47 -1.22 -4.62 -1.45
CA GLY A 47 -1.54 -4.12 -2.79
C GLY A 47 -1.82 -2.64 -2.84
N ASP A 48 -2.09 -2.00 -1.71
CA ASP A 48 -2.29 -0.55 -1.67
C ASP A 48 -0.99 0.17 -1.93
N SER A 49 -1.11 1.42 -2.36
CA SER A 49 0.05 2.26 -2.55
C SER A 49 0.03 3.42 -1.55
N ILE A 50 1.18 3.97 -1.31
CA ILE A 50 1.34 5.17 -0.48
C ILE A 50 2.09 6.19 -1.31
N THR A 51 1.58 7.41 -1.34
CA THR A 51 2.24 8.51 -2.02
C THR A 51 2.60 9.56 -0.98
N TRP A 52 3.89 9.89 -0.92
CA TRP A 52 4.38 10.99 -0.08
C TRP A 52 4.48 12.22 -0.95
N ILE A 53 4.03 13.34 -0.43
CA ILE A 53 4.09 14.62 -1.15
C ILE A 53 4.82 15.61 -0.26
N ASN A 54 5.92 16.17 -0.74
CA ASN A 54 6.70 17.13 0.03
C ASN A 54 6.08 18.52 -0.10
N LYS A 55 5.51 19.00 1.00
CA LYS A 55 4.93 20.34 1.05
C LYS A 55 5.88 21.33 1.73
N ASP A 56 7.02 20.85 2.21
CA ASP A 56 8.00 21.75 2.85
C ASP A 56 8.84 22.45 1.79
N ILE A 57 9.45 23.55 2.18
CA ILE A 57 10.36 24.25 1.29
C ILE A 57 11.64 23.46 1.12
N VAL A 58 12.09 22.78 2.18
CA VAL A 58 13.34 22.03 2.15
C VAL A 58 13.11 20.64 1.57
N THR A 59 14.17 20.01 1.09
CA THR A 59 14.07 18.68 0.50
C THR A 59 14.03 17.62 1.58
N HIS A 60 13.37 16.52 1.24
CA HIS A 60 13.27 15.35 2.12
C HIS A 60 13.40 14.09 1.30
N ASN A 61 13.55 12.96 1.97
CA ASN A 61 13.47 11.65 1.31
C ASN A 61 12.84 10.66 2.29
N ILE A 62 12.58 9.45 1.82
CA ILE A 62 11.94 8.42 2.61
C ILE A 62 12.80 7.18 2.48
N VAL A 63 13.27 6.63 3.61
CA VAL A 63 14.18 5.49 3.62
C VAL A 63 13.68 4.47 4.62
N ALA A 64 13.58 3.21 4.19
CA ALA A 64 13.14 2.13 5.07
C ALA A 64 14.17 1.86 6.16
N VAL A 65 13.68 1.48 7.33
CA VAL A 65 14.52 1.14 8.47
C VAL A 65 14.17 -0.29 8.88
N PRO A 66 15.16 -1.09 9.22
CA PRO A 66 16.57 -0.73 9.46
C PRO A 66 17.47 -0.97 8.25
N ASP A 67 16.98 -1.65 7.26
CA ASP A 67 17.87 -2.19 6.24
C ASP A 67 17.89 -1.38 4.95
N SER A 68 17.21 -0.26 4.89
CA SER A 68 17.15 0.56 3.68
C SER A 68 16.68 -0.26 2.47
N ALA A 69 15.76 -1.20 2.71
CA ALA A 69 15.28 -2.08 1.65
C ALA A 69 14.69 -1.28 0.48
N TRP A 70 14.22 -0.09 0.75
CA TRP A 70 13.75 0.82 -0.29
C TRP A 70 14.02 2.25 0.15
N ARG A 71 14.13 3.11 -0.83
CA ARG A 71 14.30 4.54 -0.54
C ARG A 71 13.80 5.35 -1.72
N SER A 72 13.31 6.53 -1.43
CA SER A 72 12.88 7.44 -2.48
C SER A 72 14.08 8.19 -3.04
N SER A 73 13.86 8.87 -4.16
CA SER A 73 14.77 9.93 -4.57
C SER A 73 14.62 11.08 -3.60
N VAL A 74 15.49 12.07 -3.72
CA VAL A 74 15.37 13.31 -2.96
C VAL A 74 14.19 14.07 -3.54
N LEU A 75 13.31 14.53 -2.66
CA LEU A 75 12.07 15.20 -3.07
C LEU A 75 12.17 16.69 -2.73
N PRO A 76 12.31 17.54 -3.74
CA PRO A 76 12.22 18.97 -3.49
C PRO A 76 10.77 19.36 -3.24
N ASN A 77 10.54 20.60 -2.90
CA ASN A 77 9.20 21.12 -2.65
C ASN A 77 8.26 20.76 -3.80
N GLY A 78 7.13 20.17 -3.46
CA GLY A 78 6.11 19.81 -4.43
C GLY A 78 6.27 18.45 -5.06
N ALA A 79 7.42 17.81 -4.88
CA ALA A 79 7.65 16.50 -5.50
C ALA A 79 6.97 15.40 -4.68
N SER A 80 6.71 14.28 -5.34
CA SER A 80 6.06 13.15 -4.70
C SER A 80 6.75 11.85 -5.08
N TRP A 81 6.48 10.80 -4.30
CA TRP A 81 7.03 9.47 -4.54
C TRP A 81 6.01 8.44 -4.06
N THR A 82 5.85 7.36 -4.80
CA THR A 82 4.85 6.35 -4.50
C THR A 82 5.51 4.99 -4.32
N LEU A 83 5.02 4.26 -3.33
CA LEU A 83 5.51 2.91 -3.01
C LEU A 83 4.31 2.00 -2.82
N VAL A 84 4.43 0.74 -3.28
CA VAL A 84 3.50 -0.31 -2.89
C VAL A 84 4.27 -1.16 -1.89
N PRO A 85 4.04 -0.97 -0.58
CA PRO A 85 4.84 -1.68 0.41
C PRO A 85 4.50 -3.17 0.43
N LYS A 86 5.53 -4.00 0.61
CA LYS A 86 5.34 -5.44 0.67
C LYS A 86 5.20 -5.93 2.10
N LYS A 87 5.69 -5.18 3.06
CA LYS A 87 5.62 -5.55 4.46
C LYS A 87 5.68 -4.31 5.32
N SER A 88 5.31 -4.45 6.56
CA SER A 88 5.38 -3.36 7.52
C SER A 88 6.83 -2.91 7.69
N SER A 89 7.03 -1.63 7.93
CA SER A 89 8.37 -1.07 8.00
C SER A 89 8.30 0.30 8.67
N ASP A 90 9.30 0.58 9.47
CA ASP A 90 9.53 1.96 9.89
C ASP A 90 10.29 2.65 8.77
N TYR A 91 10.24 3.97 8.76
CA TYR A 91 10.99 4.74 7.78
C TYR A 91 11.36 6.08 8.38
N TYR A 92 12.26 6.77 7.74
CA TYR A 92 12.72 8.08 8.20
C TYR A 92 13.24 8.89 7.03
N CYS A 93 13.53 10.16 7.29
CA CYS A 93 14.18 11.01 6.30
C CYS A 93 15.67 11.02 6.62
N SER A 94 16.52 10.58 5.67
CA SER A 94 17.94 10.50 5.96
C SER A 94 18.61 11.86 5.95
N ILE A 95 17.94 12.88 5.42
CA ILE A 95 18.45 14.24 5.41
C ILE A 95 18.13 14.95 6.72
N HIS A 96 16.98 14.63 7.32
CA HIS A 96 16.53 15.20 8.59
C HIS A 96 16.11 14.05 9.47
N VAL A 97 17.08 13.43 10.14
CA VAL A 97 16.91 12.11 10.75
C VAL A 97 15.90 12.04 11.88
N VAL A 98 15.47 13.18 12.43
CA VAL A 98 14.44 13.14 13.46
C VAL A 98 13.06 12.87 12.89
N MET A 99 12.89 12.98 11.59
CA MET A 99 11.60 12.73 10.93
C MET A 99 11.41 11.25 10.75
N LYS A 100 10.38 10.69 11.38
CA LYS A 100 10.14 9.24 11.35
C LYS A 100 8.69 8.94 11.08
N GLY A 101 8.45 7.80 10.45
CA GLY A 101 7.11 7.33 10.18
C GLY A 101 7.05 5.82 10.21
N LYS A 102 5.86 5.28 10.04
CA LYS A 102 5.66 3.83 10.09
C LYS A 102 4.60 3.41 9.10
N ILE A 103 4.84 2.31 8.43
CA ILE A 103 3.87 1.67 7.56
C ILE A 103 3.46 0.36 8.20
N GLU A 104 2.15 0.14 8.33
CA GLU A 104 1.62 -1.12 8.80
C GLU A 104 0.86 -1.77 7.65
N VAL A 105 1.30 -2.93 7.20
CA VAL A 105 0.62 -3.70 6.17
C VAL A 105 -0.16 -4.79 6.88
N LYS A 106 -1.46 -4.82 6.66
CA LYS A 106 -2.32 -5.80 7.32
C LYS A 106 -2.11 -7.22 6.84
#